data_6ee75d16cd4ee77f8ac8d7d6df617259
#
_entry.id   6ee75d16cd4ee77f8ac8d7d6df617259
#
_cell.length_a   1.000
_cell.length_b   1.000
_cell.length_c   1.000
_cell.angle_alpha   90.00
_cell.angle_beta   90.00
_cell.angle_gamma   90.00
#
_symmetry.space_group_name_H-M   'P 1'
#
loop_
_entity.id
_entity.type
_entity.pdbx_description
1 polymer ?
#
loop_
_entity_poly.entity_id
_entity_poly.type
_entity_poly.pdbx_seq_one_letter_code
_entity_poly.pdbx_strand_id
1 'polypeptide(L)'
;MGIKTYSPYTPSRRHMTGSDFSEITTSTPEKSLVVSLKKNAGRNNQGKITVRHRGGGNRTKYRIVDFKRRKDDIPATVKTIEYDPNRTANIALIAYADGEKAYILAPEGLKVGRSEERRVGKECRSRWSPYH
;
A
#
# COMPACT_ATOMS: atom_id res chain seq x y z
N MET A 1 7.12 12.12 -3.86
CA MET A 1 5.69 12.36 -3.47
C MET A 1 5.49 13.86 -3.31
N GLY A 2 4.63 14.49 -4.10
CA GLY A 2 4.32 15.91 -4.02
C GLY A 2 3.41 16.24 -2.83
N ILE A 3 3.53 17.43 -2.28
CA ILE A 3 2.72 17.92 -1.17
C ILE A 3 1.73 18.96 -1.69
N LYS A 4 0.44 18.69 -1.50
CA LYS A 4 -0.63 19.64 -1.75
C LYS A 4 -0.83 20.54 -0.53
N THR A 5 -0.78 21.84 -0.73
CA THR A 5 -1.12 22.85 0.27
C THR A 5 -2.50 23.42 0.00
N TYR A 6 -3.11 24.02 1.00
CA TYR A 6 -4.48 24.55 0.93
C TYR A 6 -4.49 26.05 1.24
N SER A 7 -5.44 26.76 0.64
CA SER A 7 -5.65 28.17 0.92
C SER A 7 -6.06 28.42 2.38
N PRO A 8 -5.56 29.46 3.04
CA PRO A 8 -5.69 29.70 4.46
C PRO A 8 -7.04 30.34 4.85
N TYR A 9 -8.15 29.65 4.60
CA TYR A 9 -9.50 30.18 4.93
C TYR A 9 -9.83 30.08 6.42
N THR A 10 -9.32 29.05 7.09
CA THR A 10 -9.60 28.80 8.51
C THR A 10 -8.30 28.49 9.24
N PRO A 11 -8.24 28.63 10.59
CA PRO A 11 -7.04 28.30 11.36
C PRO A 11 -6.50 26.89 11.10
N SER A 12 -7.36 25.88 11.02
CA SER A 12 -6.95 24.49 10.76
C SER A 12 -6.48 24.31 9.33
N ARG A 13 -7.11 24.96 8.35
CA ARG A 13 -6.77 24.79 6.93
C ARG A 13 -5.45 25.46 6.56
N ARG A 14 -5.04 26.47 7.32
CA ARG A 14 -3.77 27.19 7.12
C ARG A 14 -2.54 26.26 7.17
N HIS A 15 -2.59 25.27 8.05
CA HIS A 15 -1.48 24.34 8.28
C HIS A 15 -1.73 22.94 7.69
N MET A 16 -2.86 22.77 7.00
CA MET A 16 -3.20 21.48 6.41
C MET A 16 -2.35 21.19 5.18
N THR A 17 -1.79 20.00 5.13
CA THR A 17 -1.10 19.45 3.97
C THR A 17 -1.67 18.09 3.60
N GLY A 18 -1.51 17.67 2.37
CA GLY A 18 -1.95 16.36 1.89
C GLY A 18 -1.07 15.87 0.75
N SER A 19 -1.21 14.60 0.40
CA SER A 19 -0.58 14.07 -0.82
C SER A 19 -1.29 14.63 -2.06
N ASP A 20 -0.52 14.91 -3.10
CA ASP A 20 -1.05 15.29 -4.42
C ASP A 20 -1.45 14.10 -5.28
N PHE A 21 -1.10 12.88 -4.87
CA PHE A 21 -1.36 11.62 -5.58
C PHE A 21 -0.82 11.55 -7.01
N SER A 22 0.16 12.38 -7.35
CA SER A 22 0.73 12.48 -8.70
C SER A 22 1.38 11.17 -9.20
N GLU A 23 1.83 10.32 -8.28
CA GLU A 23 2.46 9.03 -8.59
C GLU A 23 1.45 7.93 -8.93
N ILE A 24 0.17 8.14 -8.62
CA ILE A 24 -0.86 7.13 -8.82
C ILE A 24 -1.28 7.12 -10.29
N THR A 25 -1.20 5.95 -10.91
CA THR A 25 -1.52 5.76 -12.33
C THR A 25 -2.94 5.24 -12.55
N THR A 26 -3.51 4.54 -11.59
CA THR A 26 -4.83 3.91 -11.70
C THR A 26 -5.58 3.95 -10.38
N SER A 27 -6.89 4.22 -10.45
CA SER A 27 -7.79 4.21 -9.29
C SER A 27 -8.52 2.88 -9.08
N THR A 28 -8.55 2.02 -10.12
CA THR A 28 -9.26 0.74 -10.08
C THR A 28 -8.31 -0.40 -9.72
N PRO A 29 -8.54 -1.11 -8.61
CA PRO A 29 -7.68 -2.22 -8.21
C PRO A 29 -7.94 -3.48 -9.02
N GLU A 30 -6.95 -4.37 -9.08
CA GLU A 30 -7.09 -5.71 -9.65
C GLU A 30 -8.06 -6.54 -8.81
N LYS A 31 -9.18 -6.98 -9.42
CA LYS A 31 -10.30 -7.62 -8.71
C LYS A 31 -9.90 -8.93 -8.03
N SER A 32 -9.01 -9.70 -8.63
CA SER A 32 -8.53 -10.99 -8.10
C SER A 32 -7.75 -10.86 -6.79
N LEU A 33 -7.11 -9.70 -6.57
CA LEU A 33 -6.26 -9.43 -5.42
C LEU A 33 -6.95 -8.57 -4.35
N VAL A 34 -8.28 -8.42 -4.43
CA VAL A 34 -9.04 -7.60 -3.50
C VAL A 34 -10.05 -8.44 -2.73
N VAL A 35 -10.00 -8.32 -1.40
CA VAL A 35 -10.92 -9.00 -0.49
C VAL A 35 -11.66 -8.02 0.41
N SER A 36 -12.84 -8.41 0.84
CA SER A 36 -13.62 -7.66 1.84
C SER A 36 -13.27 -8.18 3.23
N LEU A 37 -12.79 -7.31 4.10
CA LEU A 37 -12.54 -7.65 5.49
C LEU A 37 -13.79 -7.34 6.33
N LYS A 38 -14.26 -8.33 7.08
CA LYS A 38 -15.35 -8.13 8.04
C LYS A 38 -14.86 -7.19 9.16
N LYS A 39 -15.64 -6.13 9.40
CA LYS A 39 -15.35 -5.16 10.46
C LYS A 39 -16.50 -5.17 11.47
N ASN A 40 -16.19 -5.44 12.72
CA ASN A 40 -17.17 -5.46 13.80
C ASN A 40 -17.32 -4.09 14.50
N ALA A 41 -16.36 -3.17 14.28
CA ALA A 41 -16.37 -1.81 14.85
C ALA A 41 -16.63 -1.78 16.37
N GLY A 42 -16.02 -2.71 17.10
CA GLY A 42 -16.16 -2.82 18.56
C GLY A 42 -17.50 -3.36 19.05
N ARG A 43 -18.37 -3.88 18.16
CA ARG A 43 -19.67 -4.46 18.52
C ARG A 43 -19.54 -5.95 18.80
N ASN A 44 -20.31 -6.44 19.79
CA ASN A 44 -20.44 -7.86 20.10
C ASN A 44 -21.47 -8.55 19.16
N ASN A 45 -21.78 -9.82 19.44
CA ASN A 45 -22.78 -10.60 18.70
C ASN A 45 -24.21 -10.00 18.79
N GLN A 46 -24.53 -9.23 19.85
CA GLN A 46 -25.80 -8.54 20.04
C GLN A 46 -25.83 -7.14 19.41
N GLY A 47 -24.75 -6.72 18.76
CA GLY A 47 -24.64 -5.39 18.16
C GLY A 47 -24.35 -4.25 19.15
N LYS A 48 -24.13 -4.57 20.43
CA LYS A 48 -23.79 -3.57 21.46
C LYS A 48 -22.32 -3.23 21.41
N ILE A 49 -21.99 -1.95 21.66
CA ILE A 49 -20.59 -1.51 21.73
C ILE A 49 -19.99 -2.02 23.04
N THR A 50 -19.05 -2.96 22.94
CA THR A 50 -18.30 -3.50 24.05
C THR A 50 -16.88 -2.95 24.10
N VAL A 51 -16.34 -2.52 22.96
CA VAL A 51 -15.03 -1.88 22.85
C VAL A 51 -15.24 -0.49 22.24
N ARG A 52 -15.05 0.55 23.05
CA ARG A 52 -15.18 1.93 22.59
C ARG A 52 -14.00 2.37 21.70
N HIS A 53 -14.17 3.48 20.99
CA HIS A 53 -13.18 4.10 20.11
C HIS A 53 -12.72 3.20 18.95
N ARG A 54 -13.53 2.22 18.57
CA ARG A 54 -13.35 1.38 17.41
C ARG A 54 -14.40 1.69 16.35
N GLY A 55 -14.00 2.42 15.31
CA GLY A 55 -14.82 2.66 14.13
C GLY A 55 -14.45 1.73 12.98
N GLY A 56 -15.34 1.57 12.05
CA GLY A 56 -15.05 0.90 10.80
C GLY A 56 -15.17 1.89 9.66
N GLY A 57 -14.15 2.18 8.90
CA GLY A 57 -14.24 3.00 7.69
C GLY A 57 -15.30 2.47 6.72
N ASN A 58 -15.76 3.31 5.81
CA ASN A 58 -16.76 2.94 4.83
C ASN A 58 -16.13 2.24 3.63
N ARG A 59 -16.65 1.07 3.26
CA ARG A 59 -16.36 0.33 2.01
C ARG A 59 -14.88 0.18 1.63
N THR A 60 -13.97 0.16 2.59
CA THR A 60 -12.56 -0.09 2.33
C THR A 60 -12.34 -1.57 2.04
N LYS A 61 -11.87 -1.88 0.84
CA LYS A 61 -11.46 -3.23 0.46
C LYS A 61 -9.97 -3.41 0.75
N TYR A 62 -9.59 -4.59 1.18
CA TYR A 62 -8.21 -4.94 1.44
C TYR A 62 -7.53 -5.47 0.18
N ARG A 63 -6.33 -4.99 -0.10
CA ARG A 63 -5.47 -5.51 -1.17
C ARG A 63 -4.52 -6.52 -0.58
N ILE A 64 -4.47 -7.70 -1.20
CA ILE A 64 -3.53 -8.75 -0.79
C ILE A 64 -2.15 -8.34 -1.29
N VAL A 65 -1.28 -7.97 -0.35
CA VAL A 65 0.10 -7.56 -0.64
C VAL A 65 1.03 -8.73 -0.35
N ASP A 66 1.88 -9.05 -1.32
CA ASP A 66 2.92 -10.06 -1.16
C ASP A 66 4.13 -9.47 -0.42
N PHE A 67 4.16 -9.67 0.90
CA PHE A 67 5.29 -9.29 1.73
C PHE A 67 6.44 -10.30 1.71
N LYS A 68 6.14 -11.55 1.40
CA LYS A 68 7.14 -12.63 1.47
C LYS A 68 8.00 -12.71 0.23
N ARG A 69 7.46 -12.27 -0.92
CA ARG A 69 8.15 -12.29 -2.21
C ARG A 69 8.89 -13.62 -2.43
N ARG A 70 8.14 -14.71 -2.46
CA ARG A 70 8.72 -16.07 -2.54
C ARG A 70 9.25 -16.44 -3.93
N LYS A 71 8.91 -15.65 -4.95
CA LYS A 71 9.37 -15.88 -6.32
C LYS A 71 10.73 -15.22 -6.51
N ASP A 72 11.77 -16.00 -6.26
CA ASP A 72 13.14 -15.60 -6.53
C ASP A 72 13.47 -15.89 -8.01
N ASP A 73 14.35 -15.07 -8.60
CA ASP A 73 14.88 -15.19 -9.97
C ASP A 73 13.83 -15.12 -11.10
N ILE A 74 12.58 -14.76 -10.80
CA ILE A 74 11.55 -14.51 -11.80
C ILE A 74 11.35 -13.02 -11.95
N PRO A 75 11.69 -12.41 -13.11
CA PRO A 75 11.53 -10.99 -13.32
C PRO A 75 10.04 -10.62 -13.36
N ALA A 76 9.71 -9.49 -12.77
CA ALA A 76 8.37 -8.92 -12.78
C ALA A 76 8.40 -7.50 -13.34
N THR A 77 7.36 -7.10 -14.04
CA THR A 77 7.20 -5.76 -14.58
C THR A 77 6.14 -4.99 -13.80
N VAL A 78 6.45 -3.76 -13.38
CA VAL A 78 5.49 -2.86 -12.73
C VAL A 78 4.45 -2.41 -13.76
N LYS A 79 3.20 -2.76 -13.53
CA LYS A 79 2.06 -2.39 -14.40
C LYS A 79 1.42 -1.08 -13.98
N THR A 80 1.09 -0.94 -12.70
CA THR A 80 0.42 0.25 -12.15
C THR A 80 0.93 0.57 -10.76
N ILE A 81 0.80 1.84 -10.36
CA ILE A 81 0.98 2.32 -8.99
C ILE A 81 -0.40 2.76 -8.51
N GLU A 82 -0.82 2.27 -7.36
CA GLU A 82 -2.18 2.41 -6.85
C GLU A 82 -2.21 2.90 -5.40
N TYR A 83 -3.30 3.58 -5.06
CA TYR A 83 -3.61 3.96 -3.70
C TYR A 83 -4.21 2.79 -2.92
N ASP A 84 -3.74 2.55 -1.70
CA ASP A 84 -4.34 1.60 -0.78
C ASP A 84 -4.95 2.32 0.44
N PRO A 85 -6.27 2.22 0.67
CA PRO A 85 -6.91 2.88 1.80
C PRO A 85 -6.56 2.26 3.17
N ASN A 86 -5.88 1.13 3.21
CA ASN A 86 -5.52 0.43 4.45
C ASN A 86 -4.11 0.75 4.93
N ARG A 87 -3.33 1.50 4.17
CA ARG A 87 -1.94 1.87 4.49
C ARG A 87 -1.59 3.23 3.97
N THR A 88 -0.54 3.82 4.49
CA THR A 88 -0.04 5.14 4.07
C THR A 88 0.81 5.07 2.81
N ALA A 89 1.51 3.95 2.59
CA ALA A 89 2.33 3.75 1.41
C ALA A 89 1.47 3.38 0.19
N ASN A 90 1.88 3.84 -1.00
CA ASN A 90 1.32 3.36 -2.25
C ASN A 90 1.71 1.90 -2.49
N ILE A 91 0.92 1.21 -3.29
CA ILE A 91 1.19 -0.16 -3.72
C ILE A 91 1.43 -0.19 -5.23
N ALA A 92 2.19 -1.15 -5.68
CA ALA A 92 2.43 -1.38 -7.10
C ALA A 92 1.89 -2.75 -7.50
N LEU A 93 1.15 -2.80 -8.60
CA LEU A 93 0.77 -4.04 -9.25
C LEU A 93 1.92 -4.47 -10.14
N ILE A 94 2.45 -5.65 -9.87
CA ILE A 94 3.48 -6.29 -10.69
C ILE A 94 2.89 -7.49 -11.43
N ALA A 95 3.42 -7.75 -12.62
CA ALA A 95 3.15 -8.96 -13.37
C ALA A 95 4.47 -9.72 -13.59
N TYR A 96 4.52 -10.93 -13.08
CA TYR A 96 5.65 -11.83 -13.29
C TYR A 96 5.70 -12.35 -14.72
N ALA A 97 6.85 -12.83 -15.15
CA ALA A 97 7.03 -13.44 -16.49
C ALA A 97 6.14 -14.68 -16.71
N ASP A 98 5.76 -15.37 -15.64
CA ASP A 98 4.83 -16.51 -15.66
C ASP A 98 3.35 -16.12 -15.76
N GLY A 99 3.04 -14.81 -15.82
CA GLY A 99 1.67 -14.29 -15.94
C GLY A 99 0.97 -14.04 -14.61
N GLU A 100 1.53 -14.44 -13.48
CA GLU A 100 0.95 -14.16 -12.17
C GLU A 100 1.07 -12.67 -11.82
N LYS A 101 0.03 -12.14 -11.19
CA LYS A 101 0.00 -10.76 -10.71
C LYS A 101 0.08 -10.73 -9.18
N ALA A 102 0.80 -9.77 -8.64
CA ALA A 102 0.89 -9.54 -7.21
C ALA A 102 0.94 -8.04 -6.89
N TYR A 103 0.50 -7.67 -5.70
CA TYR A 103 0.75 -6.34 -5.15
C TYR A 103 2.01 -6.36 -4.28
N ILE A 104 2.82 -5.33 -4.42
CA ILE A 104 3.96 -5.06 -3.55
C ILE A 104 3.85 -3.63 -3.00
N LEU A 105 4.58 -3.33 -1.93
CA LEU A 105 4.75 -1.94 -1.50
C LEU A 105 5.60 -1.20 -2.54
N ALA A 106 5.15 -0.03 -2.96
CA ALA A 106 5.90 0.79 -3.90
C ALA A 106 7.05 1.49 -3.17
N PRO A 107 8.33 1.17 -3.48
CA PRO A 107 9.46 1.93 -2.97
C PRO A 107 9.50 3.31 -3.63
N GLU A 108 10.23 4.24 -3.00
CA GLU A 108 10.42 5.58 -3.54
C GLU A 108 11.11 5.52 -4.92
N GLY A 109 10.63 6.34 -5.85
CA GLY A 109 11.18 6.39 -7.20
C GLY A 109 10.80 5.23 -8.12
N LEU A 110 9.90 4.34 -7.70
CA LEU A 110 9.36 3.30 -8.58
C LEU A 110 8.53 3.93 -9.70
N LYS A 111 8.73 3.46 -10.93
CA LYS A 111 7.97 3.91 -12.11
C LYS A 111 7.34 2.72 -12.82
N VAL A 112 6.22 2.97 -13.48
CA VAL A 112 5.58 1.97 -14.35
C VAL A 112 6.53 1.55 -15.47
N GLY A 113 6.52 0.27 -15.82
CA GLY A 113 7.40 -0.33 -16.83
C GLY A 113 8.78 -0.75 -16.33
N ARG A 114 9.13 -0.40 -15.08
CA ARG A 114 10.39 -0.85 -14.48
C ARG A 114 10.33 -2.35 -14.20
N SER A 115 11.41 -3.04 -14.48
CA SER A 115 11.58 -4.44 -14.06
C SER A 115 11.92 -4.48 -12.57
N GLU A 116 11.19 -5.29 -11.83
CA GLU A 116 11.43 -5.59 -10.43
C GLU A 116 11.87 -7.04 -10.30
N GLU A 117 13.00 -7.25 -9.66
CA GLU A 117 13.52 -8.56 -9.29
C GLU A 117 13.85 -8.54 -7.81
N ARG A 118 13.51 -9.60 -7.09
CA ARG A 118 13.96 -9.75 -5.72
C ARG A 118 15.47 -9.97 -5.72
N ARG A 119 16.20 -8.95 -5.36
CA ARG A 119 17.61 -9.06 -5.05
C ARG A 119 17.78 -9.17 -3.53
N VAL A 120 18.41 -10.25 -3.09
CA VAL A 120 18.94 -10.32 -1.73
C VAL A 120 20.19 -9.44 -1.72
N GLY A 121 20.00 -8.13 -1.48
CA GLY A 121 21.07 -7.16 -1.52
C GLY A 121 22.09 -7.45 -0.41
N LYS A 122 23.36 -7.32 -0.75
CA LYS A 122 24.47 -7.32 0.23
C LYS A 122 24.27 -6.30 1.35
N GLU A 123 23.52 -5.24 1.09
CA GLU A 123 23.22 -4.16 2.04
C GLU A 123 22.31 -4.60 3.20
N CYS A 124 21.43 -5.58 3.02
CA CYS A 124 20.64 -6.13 4.12
C CYS A 124 21.47 -6.99 5.10
N ARG A 125 22.60 -7.51 4.67
CA ARG A 125 23.49 -8.32 5.53
C ARG A 125 24.34 -7.46 6.47
N SER A 126 24.71 -6.24 6.08
CA SER A 126 25.58 -5.38 6.88
C SER A 126 24.85 -4.62 7.99
N ARG A 127 23.53 -4.46 7.90
CA ARG A 127 22.75 -3.72 8.90
C ARG A 127 22.31 -4.55 10.13
N TRP A 128 22.49 -5.86 10.09
CA TRP A 128 22.09 -6.78 11.14
C TRP A 128 23.25 -7.57 11.73
N SER A 129 24.47 -7.09 11.60
CA SER A 129 25.58 -7.58 12.39
C SER A 129 25.71 -6.71 13.64
N PRO A 130 25.25 -7.17 14.83
CA PRO A 130 25.32 -6.36 16.04
C PRO A 130 26.68 -6.38 16.71
N TYR A 131 27.71 -6.91 16.09
CA TYR A 131 29.04 -7.00 16.67
C TYR A 131 30.13 -6.75 15.62
N HIS A 132 30.61 -5.55 15.64
CA HIS A 132 32.04 -5.22 15.49
C HIS A 132 32.37 -4.13 16.47
#